data_4016b48a2542ba623387f27c369683c2
#
_entry.id   4016b48a2542ba623387f27c369683c2
#
_cell.length_a   1.000
_cell.length_b   1.000
_cell.length_c   1.000
_cell.angle_alpha   90.00
_cell.angle_beta   90.00
_cell.angle_gamma   90.00
#
_symmetry.space_group_name_H-M   'P 1'
#
loop_
_entity.id
_entity.type
_entity.pdbx_description
1 polymer ?
#
loop_
_entity_poly.entity_id
_entity_poly.type
_entity_poly.pdbx_seq_one_letter_code
_entity_poly.pdbx_strand_id
1 'polypeptide(L)'
;MPLRVVGAGRANEGLRADWQEQLATVQREIGFQYIRMHGILNDDMGVYTEDSHGNPQYNFQYVDALYDALLKLHIRPFVELTFMPSKLASGPQTVFWWKGNITPPKDPAKWSALIRAFTAHLKERYGEDEITHWYFEVWNEPDLHNLFFTGNVDDYLALYKNTAEAIKTECPACRMGGPASAVPWKFEEAFEQYIVANNVPAAFVSSHAYGVTKGFLDAAGNAGTVLDPSPDSISGRMKHSRELIQHSGRPNMELHFTEWSSSYTPTDYLHDQYHEASFILDKIKRAVPYVDSMSYWTFTDIFEENGPRFTPFHGGFGLMNLEGIRKPSYFAYRFLGQLGTEDIASDDSQSWITRSSDGSIQALLWDYTPIVPPAPETDQSFYKKEQPATVKGTLQLRLDHLRDGNYQVTIYTIGYGKNDAYTAYLHMGAPSQITRAQLENLNAVSKGEPESTERYQVNHGKFSRDLPLRTNDVYLVVLTPSEVFDATPKKASR
;
A
#
# COMPACT_ATOMS: atom_id res chain seq x y z
N MET A 1 -2.39 4.98 -11.01
CA MET A 1 -2.35 3.60 -10.51
C MET A 1 -1.57 3.47 -9.18
N PRO A 2 -0.31 3.91 -9.01
CA PRO A 2 0.48 3.67 -7.79
C PRO A 2 -0.15 4.21 -6.50
N LEU A 3 -0.92 5.29 -6.57
CA LEU A 3 -1.58 5.93 -5.43
C LEU A 3 -3.06 5.57 -5.30
N ARG A 4 -3.51 4.50 -5.93
CA ARG A 4 -4.94 4.18 -5.91
C ARG A 4 -5.38 3.60 -4.57
N VAL A 5 -4.63 2.65 -4.01
CA VAL A 5 -5.00 1.97 -2.76
C VAL A 5 -3.80 1.87 -1.82
N VAL A 6 -4.04 1.93 -0.52
CA VAL A 6 -3.07 1.63 0.56
C VAL A 6 -3.71 0.74 1.62
N GLY A 7 -2.93 -0.12 2.24
CA GLY A 7 -3.35 -0.97 3.35
C GLY A 7 -3.16 -0.32 4.71
N ALA A 8 -3.89 -0.81 5.73
CA ALA A 8 -3.87 -0.22 7.06
C ALA A 8 -4.24 -1.17 8.22
N GLY A 9 -3.78 -2.39 8.25
CA GLY A 9 -4.08 -3.29 9.37
C GLY A 9 -5.57 -3.45 9.64
N ARG A 10 -6.02 -3.41 10.91
CA ARG A 10 -7.44 -3.60 11.27
C ARG A 10 -8.24 -2.30 11.36
N ALA A 11 -9.53 -2.40 11.07
CA ALA A 11 -10.46 -1.27 11.09
C ALA A 11 -10.57 -0.57 12.45
N ASN A 12 -10.52 -1.32 13.55
CA ASN A 12 -10.61 -0.75 14.91
C ASN A 12 -9.45 0.21 15.24
N GLU A 13 -8.25 -0.02 14.70
CA GLU A 13 -7.12 0.92 14.86
C GLU A 13 -7.42 2.28 14.25
N GLY A 14 -8.23 2.34 13.19
CA GLY A 14 -8.65 3.59 12.56
C GLY A 14 -9.53 4.50 13.41
N LEU A 15 -10.01 4.02 14.57
CA LEU A 15 -10.71 4.83 15.57
C LEU A 15 -9.74 5.60 16.49
N ARG A 16 -8.43 5.32 16.44
CA ARG A 16 -7.40 5.96 17.26
C ARG A 16 -7.00 7.32 16.67
N ALA A 17 -6.79 8.27 17.55
CA ALA A 17 -6.38 9.64 17.15
C ALA A 17 -5.01 9.64 16.46
N ASP A 18 -4.01 8.91 16.99
CA ASP A 18 -2.66 8.83 16.43
C ASP A 18 -2.64 8.21 15.02
N TRP A 19 -3.45 7.18 14.78
CA TRP A 19 -3.63 6.58 13.47
C TRP A 19 -4.23 7.58 12.47
N GLN A 20 -5.27 8.32 12.86
CA GLN A 20 -5.91 9.33 12.02
C GLN A 20 -4.97 10.52 11.73
N GLU A 21 -4.16 10.94 12.69
CA GLU A 21 -3.13 11.98 12.49
C GLU A 21 -2.06 11.56 11.49
N GLN A 22 -1.60 10.30 11.55
CA GLN A 22 -0.67 9.75 10.57
C GLN A 22 -1.32 9.67 9.18
N LEU A 23 -2.57 9.18 9.08
CA LEU A 23 -3.30 9.14 7.82
C LEU A 23 -3.51 10.53 7.22
N ALA A 24 -3.84 11.53 8.04
CA ALA A 24 -3.97 12.92 7.59
C ALA A 24 -2.65 13.46 7.00
N THR A 25 -1.52 13.06 7.56
CA THR A 25 -0.19 13.42 7.04
C THR A 25 0.07 12.73 5.70
N VAL A 26 -0.21 11.43 5.60
CA VAL A 26 -0.10 10.65 4.36
C VAL A 26 -0.98 11.23 3.26
N GLN A 27 -2.24 11.55 3.56
CA GLN A 27 -3.17 12.11 2.58
C GLN A 27 -2.73 13.50 2.08
N ARG A 28 -2.23 14.35 2.95
CA ARG A 28 -1.74 15.68 2.57
C ARG A 28 -0.50 15.62 1.67
N GLU A 29 0.40 14.66 1.89
CA GLU A 29 1.71 14.60 1.24
C GLU A 29 1.80 13.57 0.10
N ILE A 30 0.93 12.55 0.10
CA ILE A 30 0.92 11.47 -0.90
C ILE A 30 -0.41 11.43 -1.66
N GLY A 31 -1.55 11.32 -0.95
CA GLY A 31 -2.88 11.40 -1.54
C GLY A 31 -3.41 10.11 -2.15
N PHE A 32 -3.50 9.04 -1.36
CA PHE A 32 -4.15 7.80 -1.80
C PHE A 32 -5.66 8.00 -2.02
N GLN A 33 -6.24 7.21 -2.93
CA GLN A 33 -7.67 7.29 -3.25
C GLN A 33 -8.51 6.36 -2.37
N TYR A 34 -7.98 5.19 -2.03
CA TYR A 34 -8.66 4.15 -1.25
C TYR A 34 -7.75 3.62 -0.14
N ILE A 35 -8.39 3.10 0.92
CA ILE A 35 -7.73 2.43 2.02
C ILE A 35 -8.42 1.10 2.33
N ARG A 36 -7.65 0.02 2.46
CA ARG A 36 -8.12 -1.32 2.78
C ARG A 36 -7.72 -1.70 4.20
N MET A 37 -8.65 -2.30 4.94
CA MET A 37 -8.47 -2.67 6.35
C MET A 37 -9.15 -4.00 6.63
N HIS A 38 -8.50 -4.83 7.44
CA HIS A 38 -9.10 -6.05 7.98
C HIS A 38 -10.20 -5.78 9.01
N GLY A 39 -11.16 -6.67 9.11
CA GLY A 39 -11.99 -6.82 10.29
C GLY A 39 -13.05 -5.74 10.50
N ILE A 40 -13.63 -5.18 9.43
CA ILE A 40 -14.76 -4.23 9.58
C ILE A 40 -15.99 -4.87 10.24
N LEU A 41 -16.15 -6.19 10.13
CA LEU A 41 -17.24 -6.95 10.73
C LEU A 41 -16.82 -7.66 12.03
N ASN A 42 -15.57 -7.51 12.48
CA ASN A 42 -15.06 -8.14 13.68
C ASN A 42 -15.78 -7.61 14.94
N ASP A 43 -15.80 -8.42 16.00
CA ASP A 43 -16.53 -8.09 17.23
C ASP A 43 -16.14 -6.75 17.86
N ASP A 44 -14.89 -6.32 17.72
CA ASP A 44 -14.40 -5.04 18.23
C ASP A 44 -14.91 -3.81 17.46
N MET A 45 -15.53 -4.03 16.30
CA MET A 45 -16.29 -3.00 15.58
C MET A 45 -17.78 -2.98 15.98
N GLY A 46 -18.22 -3.97 16.74
CA GLY A 46 -19.55 -4.03 17.33
C GLY A 46 -20.71 -4.16 16.34
N VAL A 47 -20.42 -4.61 15.12
CA VAL A 47 -21.39 -4.59 14.00
C VAL A 47 -22.56 -5.56 14.18
N TYR A 48 -22.31 -6.71 14.81
CA TYR A 48 -23.28 -7.78 14.94
C TYR A 48 -23.32 -8.39 16.33
N THR A 49 -24.51 -8.56 16.85
CA THR A 49 -24.77 -9.41 18.03
C THR A 49 -26.13 -10.09 17.89
N GLU A 50 -26.48 -10.95 18.84
CA GLU A 50 -27.79 -11.59 18.95
C GLU A 50 -28.38 -11.37 20.34
N ASP A 51 -29.69 -11.18 20.41
CA ASP A 51 -30.42 -11.16 21.68
C ASP A 51 -30.50 -12.56 22.31
N SER A 52 -31.15 -12.68 23.46
CA SER A 52 -31.34 -13.96 24.19
C SER A 52 -32.17 -15.00 23.42
N HIS A 53 -32.89 -14.58 22.37
CA HIS A 53 -33.70 -15.45 21.53
C HIS A 53 -32.97 -15.79 20.18
N GLY A 54 -31.75 -15.28 20.02
CA GLY A 54 -30.94 -15.47 18.79
C GLY A 54 -31.37 -14.55 17.64
N ASN A 55 -32.10 -13.46 17.91
CA ASN A 55 -32.44 -12.49 16.86
C ASN A 55 -31.24 -11.57 16.62
N PRO A 56 -30.87 -11.32 15.35
CA PRO A 56 -29.79 -10.41 15.00
C PRO A 56 -30.03 -8.98 15.46
N GLN A 57 -28.98 -8.34 15.96
CA GLN A 57 -28.93 -6.93 16.28
C GLN A 57 -27.72 -6.32 15.58
N TYR A 58 -27.92 -5.22 14.86
CA TYR A 58 -26.90 -4.53 14.09
C TYR A 58 -26.57 -3.16 14.73
N ASN A 59 -25.28 -2.81 14.74
CA ASN A 59 -24.81 -1.51 15.20
C ASN A 59 -23.66 -1.03 14.30
N PHE A 60 -23.78 0.13 13.69
CA PHE A 60 -22.79 0.65 12.75
C PHE A 60 -22.06 1.90 13.26
N GLN A 61 -22.16 2.24 14.55
CA GLN A 61 -21.59 3.48 15.10
C GLN A 61 -20.07 3.59 14.93
N TYR A 62 -19.35 2.47 15.09
CA TYR A 62 -17.88 2.48 14.89
C TYR A 62 -17.52 2.49 13.40
N VAL A 63 -18.28 1.83 12.55
CA VAL A 63 -18.15 1.91 11.09
C VAL A 63 -18.35 3.36 10.64
N ASP A 64 -19.38 4.02 11.13
CA ASP A 64 -19.68 5.41 10.84
C ASP A 64 -18.54 6.34 11.27
N ALA A 65 -18.07 6.20 12.50
CA ALA A 65 -16.97 7.01 13.02
C ALA A 65 -15.70 6.87 12.19
N LEU A 66 -15.39 5.64 11.77
CA LEU A 66 -14.24 5.35 10.91
C LEU A 66 -14.43 5.93 9.51
N TYR A 67 -15.52 5.60 8.83
CA TYR A 67 -15.71 5.98 7.43
C TYR A 67 -15.95 7.50 7.27
N ASP A 68 -16.60 8.15 8.23
CA ASP A 68 -16.69 9.62 8.27
C ASP A 68 -15.30 10.27 8.36
N ALA A 69 -14.39 9.71 9.20
CA ALA A 69 -13.02 10.19 9.30
C ALA A 69 -12.22 9.99 8.00
N LEU A 70 -12.39 8.85 7.33
CA LEU A 70 -11.77 8.58 6.03
C LEU A 70 -12.24 9.55 4.96
N LEU A 71 -13.55 9.70 4.80
CA LEU A 71 -14.13 10.59 3.78
C LEU A 71 -13.77 12.05 4.03
N LYS A 72 -13.65 12.48 5.29
CA LYS A 72 -13.15 13.82 5.65
C LYS A 72 -11.72 14.05 5.19
N LEU A 73 -10.91 12.99 5.10
CA LEU A 73 -9.55 13.01 4.56
C LEU A 73 -9.51 12.75 3.05
N HIS A 74 -10.65 12.72 2.37
CA HIS A 74 -10.77 12.45 0.94
C HIS A 74 -10.20 11.10 0.50
N ILE A 75 -10.30 10.08 1.36
CA ILE A 75 -9.94 8.70 1.04
C ILE A 75 -11.17 7.81 1.22
N ARG A 76 -11.42 6.92 0.26
CA ARG A 76 -12.57 6.01 0.27
C ARG A 76 -12.20 4.66 0.86
N PRO A 77 -13.13 3.97 1.53
CA PRO A 77 -12.92 2.58 1.90
C PRO A 77 -12.79 1.68 0.67
N PHE A 78 -11.80 0.79 0.67
CA PHE A 78 -11.83 -0.46 -0.08
C PHE A 78 -12.27 -1.51 0.93
N VAL A 79 -13.57 -1.80 0.96
CA VAL A 79 -14.22 -2.52 2.05
C VAL A 79 -13.89 -4.00 1.97
N GLU A 80 -13.11 -4.51 2.92
CA GLU A 80 -12.88 -5.93 3.11
C GLU A 80 -13.90 -6.49 4.11
N LEU A 81 -14.74 -7.41 3.67
CA LEU A 81 -15.83 -7.97 4.49
C LEU A 81 -15.32 -9.15 5.35
N THR A 82 -14.55 -8.81 6.37
CA THR A 82 -13.98 -9.70 7.41
C THR A 82 -14.15 -9.08 8.81
N PHE A 83 -13.87 -9.78 9.86
CA PHE A 83 -13.89 -11.22 10.05
C PHE A 83 -15.27 -11.64 10.51
N MET A 84 -15.51 -12.96 10.68
CA MET A 84 -16.82 -13.45 11.09
C MET A 84 -17.19 -12.97 12.50
N PRO A 85 -18.32 -12.28 12.73
CA PRO A 85 -18.77 -11.99 14.08
C PRO A 85 -18.90 -13.28 14.91
N SER A 86 -18.42 -13.29 16.15
CA SER A 86 -18.37 -14.51 16.97
C SER A 86 -19.73 -15.18 17.16
N LYS A 87 -20.79 -14.38 17.24
CA LYS A 87 -22.18 -14.88 17.35
C LYS A 87 -22.67 -15.56 16.09
N LEU A 88 -22.08 -15.29 14.93
CA LEU A 88 -22.41 -15.88 13.65
C LEU A 88 -21.44 -16.99 13.23
N ALA A 89 -20.30 -17.09 13.86
CA ALA A 89 -19.23 -18.04 13.57
C ALA A 89 -19.65 -19.50 13.75
N SER A 90 -19.18 -20.39 12.86
CA SER A 90 -19.42 -21.84 12.95
C SER A 90 -18.44 -22.55 13.91
N GLY A 91 -17.36 -21.88 14.31
CA GLY A 91 -16.33 -22.42 15.20
C GLY A 91 -15.57 -21.33 15.96
N PRO A 92 -14.68 -21.71 16.88
CA PRO A 92 -13.94 -20.78 17.74
C PRO A 92 -12.59 -20.33 17.17
N GLN A 93 -12.20 -20.80 15.98
CA GLN A 93 -10.87 -20.54 15.43
C GLN A 93 -10.71 -19.06 15.06
N THR A 94 -9.59 -18.49 15.49
CA THR A 94 -9.28 -17.08 15.28
C THR A 94 -7.85 -16.90 14.80
N VAL A 95 -7.62 -15.77 14.14
CA VAL A 95 -6.30 -15.28 13.72
C VAL A 95 -5.98 -13.97 14.42
N PHE A 96 -4.73 -13.62 14.47
CA PHE A 96 -4.21 -12.39 15.06
C PHE A 96 -4.37 -12.27 16.59
N TRP A 97 -3.63 -11.37 17.17
CA TRP A 97 -3.70 -11.07 18.60
C TRP A 97 -5.08 -10.58 19.03
N TRP A 98 -5.77 -9.83 18.16
CA TRP A 98 -7.12 -9.31 18.40
C TRP A 98 -8.25 -10.27 17.98
N LYS A 99 -7.90 -11.53 17.67
CA LYS A 99 -8.82 -12.67 17.56
C LYS A 99 -9.92 -12.52 16.50
N GLY A 100 -9.56 -12.13 15.29
CA GLY A 100 -10.48 -12.20 14.14
C GLY A 100 -10.93 -13.64 13.89
N ASN A 101 -12.25 -13.92 13.91
CA ASN A 101 -12.76 -15.27 13.71
C ASN A 101 -12.72 -15.65 12.23
N ILE A 102 -12.08 -16.78 11.92
CA ILE A 102 -11.77 -17.26 10.57
C ILE A 102 -12.70 -18.36 10.07
N THR A 103 -13.81 -18.63 10.77
CA THR A 103 -14.72 -19.70 10.38
C THR A 103 -15.84 -19.19 9.47
N PRO A 104 -16.39 -20.02 8.56
CA PRO A 104 -17.57 -19.63 7.80
C PRO A 104 -18.77 -19.39 8.73
N PRO A 105 -19.83 -18.73 8.25
CA PRO A 105 -21.02 -18.52 9.06
C PRO A 105 -21.75 -19.84 9.37
N LYS A 106 -22.19 -20.01 10.63
CA LYS A 106 -23.06 -21.16 11.01
C LYS A 106 -24.43 -21.07 10.38
N ASP A 107 -24.87 -19.87 9.98
CA ASP A 107 -26.16 -19.60 9.34
C ASP A 107 -25.94 -18.62 8.15
N PRO A 108 -25.89 -19.14 6.92
CA PRO A 108 -25.71 -18.32 5.72
C PRO A 108 -26.83 -17.29 5.50
N ALA A 109 -28.06 -17.54 5.97
CA ALA A 109 -29.16 -16.59 5.83
C ALA A 109 -28.94 -15.36 6.74
N LYS A 110 -28.49 -15.57 7.97
CA LYS A 110 -28.10 -14.48 8.89
C LYS A 110 -26.90 -13.70 8.37
N TRP A 111 -25.91 -14.38 7.74
CA TRP A 111 -24.81 -13.70 7.08
C TRP A 111 -25.31 -12.78 5.95
N SER A 112 -26.15 -13.31 5.06
CA SER A 112 -26.73 -12.50 3.99
C SER A 112 -27.56 -11.32 4.53
N ALA A 113 -28.28 -11.52 5.64
CA ALA A 113 -29.04 -10.46 6.30
C ALA A 113 -28.11 -9.37 6.89
N LEU A 114 -26.99 -9.75 7.51
CA LEU A 114 -25.95 -8.81 8.00
C LEU A 114 -25.40 -7.98 6.82
N ILE A 115 -25.00 -8.63 5.74
CA ILE A 115 -24.43 -7.93 4.58
C ILE A 115 -25.43 -6.98 3.94
N ARG A 116 -26.70 -7.37 3.84
CA ARG A 116 -27.77 -6.46 3.37
C ARG A 116 -27.96 -5.28 4.31
N ALA A 117 -28.05 -5.53 5.62
CA ALA A 117 -28.19 -4.46 6.61
C ALA A 117 -27.01 -3.48 6.56
N PHE A 118 -25.77 -3.99 6.45
CA PHE A 118 -24.56 -3.19 6.30
C PHE A 118 -24.60 -2.34 5.01
N THR A 119 -24.90 -2.96 3.86
CA THR A 119 -24.95 -2.25 2.58
C THR A 119 -26.08 -1.21 2.53
N ALA A 120 -27.26 -1.54 3.07
CA ALA A 120 -28.39 -0.60 3.17
C ALA A 120 -28.04 0.60 4.04
N HIS A 121 -27.37 0.36 5.20
CA HIS A 121 -26.91 1.41 6.08
C HIS A 121 -25.90 2.36 5.39
N LEU A 122 -24.90 1.80 4.68
CA LEU A 122 -23.92 2.61 3.94
C LEU A 122 -24.61 3.46 2.86
N LYS A 123 -25.58 2.87 2.15
CA LYS A 123 -26.39 3.58 1.15
C LYS A 123 -27.22 4.70 1.77
N GLU A 124 -27.86 4.46 2.91
CA GLU A 124 -28.65 5.47 3.61
C GLU A 124 -27.79 6.62 4.13
N ARG A 125 -26.60 6.29 4.69
CA ARG A 125 -25.73 7.29 5.29
C ARG A 125 -24.93 8.13 4.30
N TYR A 126 -24.34 7.47 3.29
CA TYR A 126 -23.40 8.11 2.35
C TYR A 126 -23.99 8.41 0.98
N GLY A 127 -25.15 7.84 0.67
CA GLY A 127 -25.79 7.92 -0.64
C GLY A 127 -25.32 6.84 -1.61
N GLU A 128 -26.21 6.44 -2.51
CA GLU A 128 -25.92 5.39 -3.50
C GLU A 128 -24.79 5.82 -4.45
N ASP A 129 -24.79 7.07 -4.90
CA ASP A 129 -23.75 7.60 -5.78
C ASP A 129 -22.36 7.47 -5.18
N GLU A 130 -22.17 7.74 -3.87
CA GLU A 130 -20.87 7.63 -3.22
C GLU A 130 -20.44 6.18 -3.07
N ILE A 131 -21.31 5.29 -2.57
CA ILE A 131 -20.91 3.89 -2.32
C ILE A 131 -20.68 3.07 -3.59
N THR A 132 -21.23 3.49 -4.74
CA THR A 132 -20.91 2.85 -6.04
C THR A 132 -19.47 3.09 -6.50
N HIS A 133 -18.78 4.09 -5.92
CA HIS A 133 -17.35 4.32 -6.13
C HIS A 133 -16.48 3.47 -5.21
N TRP A 134 -17.05 2.82 -4.19
CA TRP A 134 -16.29 1.95 -3.30
C TRP A 134 -16.11 0.56 -3.90
N TYR A 135 -15.13 -0.17 -3.37
CA TYR A 135 -14.92 -1.59 -3.66
C TYR A 135 -15.34 -2.42 -2.46
N PHE A 136 -15.95 -3.58 -2.71
CA PHE A 136 -16.34 -4.52 -1.68
C PHE A 136 -15.64 -5.85 -1.97
N GLU A 137 -14.68 -6.19 -1.16
CA GLU A 137 -13.87 -7.40 -1.24
C GLU A 137 -14.39 -8.44 -0.25
N VAL A 138 -14.59 -9.66 -0.72
CA VAL A 138 -15.14 -10.72 0.11
C VAL A 138 -14.02 -11.55 0.70
N TRP A 139 -13.81 -11.39 2.02
CA TRP A 139 -12.83 -12.10 2.83
C TRP A 139 -11.37 -11.65 2.60
N ASN A 140 -10.43 -12.37 3.28
CA ASN A 140 -8.99 -12.23 3.18
C ASN A 140 -8.31 -13.59 3.16
N GLU A 141 -7.49 -13.86 2.17
CA GLU A 141 -6.64 -15.05 2.03
C GLU A 141 -7.34 -16.39 2.34
N PRO A 142 -8.52 -16.66 1.77
CA PRO A 142 -9.26 -17.88 2.07
C PRO A 142 -8.57 -19.15 1.60
N ASP A 143 -7.54 -19.04 0.74
CA ASP A 143 -6.67 -20.11 0.28
C ASP A 143 -5.66 -20.56 1.34
N LEU A 144 -5.40 -19.76 2.37
CA LEU A 144 -4.58 -20.16 3.52
C LEU A 144 -5.46 -20.89 4.56
N HIS A 145 -5.76 -22.15 4.27
CA HIS A 145 -6.61 -22.98 5.09
C HIS A 145 -6.12 -23.07 6.56
N ASN A 146 -7.04 -22.89 7.50
CA ASN A 146 -6.79 -22.83 8.96
C ASN A 146 -5.91 -21.68 9.45
N LEU A 147 -5.43 -20.80 8.55
CA LEU A 147 -4.76 -19.56 8.93
C LEU A 147 -5.71 -18.38 8.83
N PHE A 148 -6.39 -18.23 7.68
CA PHE A 148 -7.36 -17.15 7.44
C PHE A 148 -8.78 -17.64 7.12
N PHE A 149 -8.96 -18.91 6.81
CA PHE A 149 -10.28 -19.52 6.59
C PHE A 149 -10.26 -21.01 6.93
N THR A 150 -11.24 -21.47 7.71
CA THR A 150 -11.33 -22.91 8.09
C THR A 150 -12.15 -23.71 7.09
N GLY A 151 -12.94 -23.06 6.22
CA GLY A 151 -13.65 -23.70 5.13
C GLY A 151 -12.73 -24.10 3.97
N ASN A 152 -13.24 -24.91 3.08
CA ASN A 152 -12.58 -25.25 1.81
C ASN A 152 -12.94 -24.24 0.69
N VAL A 153 -12.50 -24.50 -0.54
CA VAL A 153 -12.81 -23.63 -1.69
C VAL A 153 -14.30 -23.50 -1.96
N ASP A 154 -15.06 -24.60 -1.85
CA ASP A 154 -16.51 -24.57 -2.10
C ASP A 154 -17.25 -23.75 -1.02
N ASP A 155 -16.80 -23.83 0.24
CA ASP A 155 -17.32 -23.01 1.34
C ASP A 155 -17.08 -21.52 1.08
N TYR A 156 -15.89 -21.17 0.56
CA TYR A 156 -15.59 -19.79 0.18
C TYR A 156 -16.44 -19.32 -1.00
N LEU A 157 -16.59 -20.15 -2.04
CA LEU A 157 -17.38 -19.79 -3.22
C LEU A 157 -18.87 -19.59 -2.87
N ALA A 158 -19.39 -20.39 -1.93
CA ALA A 158 -20.73 -20.21 -1.39
C ALA A 158 -20.85 -18.91 -0.57
N LEU A 159 -19.86 -18.61 0.29
CA LEU A 159 -19.77 -17.36 1.04
C LEU A 159 -19.74 -16.15 0.11
N TYR A 160 -18.89 -16.20 -0.92
CA TYR A 160 -18.79 -15.14 -1.93
C TYR A 160 -20.12 -14.90 -2.64
N LYS A 161 -20.75 -15.96 -3.14
CA LYS A 161 -22.04 -15.87 -3.84
C LYS A 161 -23.11 -15.23 -2.95
N ASN A 162 -23.26 -15.70 -1.71
CA ASN A 162 -24.26 -15.18 -0.77
C ASN A 162 -24.01 -13.69 -0.46
N THR A 163 -22.73 -13.31 -0.32
CA THR A 163 -22.32 -11.93 -0.08
C THR A 163 -22.61 -11.06 -1.30
N ALA A 164 -22.24 -11.52 -2.49
CA ALA A 164 -22.45 -10.79 -3.74
C ALA A 164 -23.93 -10.54 -4.02
N GLU A 165 -24.78 -11.56 -3.84
CA GLU A 165 -26.23 -11.44 -4.02
C GLU A 165 -26.85 -10.48 -2.98
N ALA A 166 -26.39 -10.53 -1.73
CA ALA A 166 -26.83 -9.64 -0.67
C ALA A 166 -26.50 -8.16 -0.97
N ILE A 167 -25.27 -7.87 -1.39
CA ILE A 167 -24.87 -6.51 -1.80
C ILE A 167 -25.71 -6.03 -2.99
N LYS A 168 -25.85 -6.87 -4.04
CA LYS A 168 -26.58 -6.50 -5.25
C LYS A 168 -28.08 -6.29 -5.02
N THR A 169 -28.65 -6.89 -3.98
CA THR A 169 -30.02 -6.63 -3.56
C THR A 169 -30.21 -5.19 -3.09
N GLU A 170 -29.27 -4.64 -2.34
CA GLU A 170 -29.39 -3.29 -1.77
C GLU A 170 -28.75 -2.21 -2.67
N CYS A 171 -27.67 -2.56 -3.39
CA CYS A 171 -26.93 -1.68 -4.26
C CYS A 171 -26.54 -2.40 -5.58
N PRO A 172 -27.42 -2.39 -6.60
CA PRO A 172 -27.16 -3.09 -7.87
C PRO A 172 -25.91 -2.62 -8.60
N ALA A 173 -25.52 -1.35 -8.45
CA ALA A 173 -24.35 -0.76 -9.10
C ALA A 173 -23.03 -0.91 -8.29
N CYS A 174 -23.09 -1.33 -7.02
CA CYS A 174 -21.90 -1.50 -6.19
C CYS A 174 -20.94 -2.54 -6.76
N ARG A 175 -19.63 -2.27 -6.64
CA ARG A 175 -18.54 -3.09 -7.20
C ARG A 175 -18.04 -4.06 -6.15
N MET A 176 -18.09 -5.33 -6.43
CA MET A 176 -17.61 -6.38 -5.55
C MET A 176 -16.65 -7.32 -6.27
N GLY A 177 -15.79 -7.98 -5.51
CA GLY A 177 -14.83 -8.94 -6.01
C GLY A 177 -14.15 -9.71 -4.90
N GLY A 178 -13.11 -10.43 -5.26
CA GLY A 178 -12.29 -11.29 -4.45
C GLY A 178 -11.37 -12.09 -5.37
N PRO A 179 -10.73 -13.16 -4.93
CA PRO A 179 -10.83 -13.76 -3.60
C PRO A 179 -9.82 -13.24 -2.57
N ALA A 180 -9.02 -12.23 -2.90
CA ALA A 180 -7.91 -11.75 -2.06
C ALA A 180 -6.95 -12.89 -1.66
N SER A 181 -6.57 -13.72 -2.64
CA SER A 181 -5.76 -14.93 -2.38
C SER A 181 -4.29 -14.61 -2.12
N ALA A 182 -3.69 -15.29 -1.14
CA ALA A 182 -2.26 -15.18 -0.82
C ALA A 182 -1.40 -15.86 -1.90
N VAL A 183 -1.87 -17.01 -2.42
CA VAL A 183 -1.21 -17.80 -3.47
C VAL A 183 -2.16 -17.92 -4.66
N PRO A 184 -2.05 -17.06 -5.66
CA PRO A 184 -3.12 -16.81 -6.62
C PRO A 184 -3.58 -18.01 -7.45
N TRP A 185 -2.70 -18.83 -7.93
CA TRP A 185 -2.89 -19.78 -9.03
C TRP A 185 -4.22 -20.56 -9.05
N LYS A 186 -4.33 -21.63 -8.28
CA LYS A 186 -5.48 -22.56 -8.37
C LYS A 186 -6.75 -22.02 -7.73
N PHE A 187 -6.60 -21.26 -6.67
CA PHE A 187 -7.75 -20.72 -5.94
C PHE A 187 -8.41 -19.59 -6.73
N GLU A 188 -7.61 -18.71 -7.32
CA GLU A 188 -8.04 -17.63 -8.20
C GLU A 188 -8.70 -18.19 -9.45
N GLU A 189 -8.10 -19.19 -10.10
CA GLU A 189 -8.69 -19.89 -11.25
C GLU A 189 -10.05 -20.52 -10.90
N ALA A 190 -10.16 -21.21 -9.76
CA ALA A 190 -11.42 -21.80 -9.31
C ALA A 190 -12.48 -20.73 -9.05
N PHE A 191 -12.10 -19.59 -8.47
CA PHE A 191 -13.00 -18.46 -8.27
C PHE A 191 -13.51 -17.90 -9.60
N GLU A 192 -12.60 -17.63 -10.56
CA GLU A 192 -12.99 -17.10 -11.87
C GLU A 192 -13.89 -18.06 -12.65
N GLN A 193 -13.58 -19.34 -12.66
CA GLN A 193 -14.43 -20.38 -13.28
C GLN A 193 -15.82 -20.41 -12.64
N TYR A 194 -15.90 -20.34 -11.31
CA TYR A 194 -17.16 -20.39 -10.59
C TYR A 194 -18.06 -19.19 -10.87
N ILE A 195 -17.52 -17.96 -10.82
CA ILE A 195 -18.34 -16.76 -11.08
C ILE A 195 -18.85 -16.68 -12.51
N VAL A 196 -18.11 -17.23 -13.47
CA VAL A 196 -18.54 -17.32 -14.87
C VAL A 196 -19.60 -18.39 -15.03
N ALA A 197 -19.35 -19.63 -14.58
CA ALA A 197 -20.24 -20.77 -14.76
C ALA A 197 -21.60 -20.56 -14.06
N ASN A 198 -21.61 -19.87 -12.92
CA ASN A 198 -22.83 -19.64 -12.11
C ASN A 198 -23.41 -18.23 -12.27
N ASN A 199 -22.87 -17.43 -13.18
CA ASN A 199 -23.25 -16.02 -13.39
C ASN A 199 -23.29 -15.20 -12.10
N VAL A 200 -22.33 -15.42 -11.17
CA VAL A 200 -22.24 -14.68 -9.93
C VAL A 200 -21.66 -13.28 -10.20
N PRO A 201 -22.20 -12.20 -9.61
CA PRO A 201 -21.68 -10.86 -9.79
C PRO A 201 -20.21 -10.74 -9.32
N ALA A 202 -19.34 -10.17 -10.17
CA ALA A 202 -17.99 -9.76 -9.84
C ALA A 202 -17.57 -8.62 -10.78
N ALA A 203 -16.99 -7.57 -10.21
CA ALA A 203 -16.44 -6.44 -10.94
C ALA A 203 -14.92 -6.51 -11.05
N PHE A 204 -14.26 -7.20 -10.12
CA PHE A 204 -12.81 -7.30 -10.06
C PHE A 204 -12.35 -8.65 -9.49
N VAL A 205 -11.10 -8.97 -9.77
CA VAL A 205 -10.33 -10.02 -9.10
C VAL A 205 -9.32 -9.36 -8.17
N SER A 206 -9.09 -9.94 -7.00
CA SER A 206 -8.07 -9.48 -6.07
C SER A 206 -7.16 -10.61 -5.60
N SER A 207 -5.91 -10.26 -5.34
CA SER A 207 -4.85 -11.17 -4.92
C SER A 207 -3.76 -10.44 -4.14
N HIS A 208 -2.79 -11.17 -3.57
CA HIS A 208 -1.65 -10.62 -2.84
C HIS A 208 -0.32 -11.01 -3.48
N ALA A 209 0.72 -10.17 -3.26
CA ALA A 209 2.06 -10.46 -3.74
C ALA A 209 3.12 -9.90 -2.78
N TYR A 210 3.97 -10.80 -2.28
CA TYR A 210 5.13 -10.43 -1.47
C TYR A 210 6.41 -10.86 -2.16
N GLY A 211 7.45 -10.02 -2.06
CA GLY A 211 8.74 -10.17 -2.75
C GLY A 211 9.66 -11.21 -2.14
N VAL A 212 9.13 -12.39 -1.78
CA VAL A 212 9.84 -13.44 -1.07
C VAL A 212 9.73 -14.79 -1.75
N THR A 213 10.77 -15.63 -1.61
CA THR A 213 10.77 -17.00 -2.12
C THR A 213 10.18 -17.99 -1.12
N LYS A 214 10.37 -17.76 0.18
CA LYS A 214 9.88 -18.63 1.26
C LYS A 214 9.92 -17.92 2.62
N GLY A 215 9.14 -18.44 3.56
CA GLY A 215 9.27 -18.16 5.00
C GLY A 215 10.17 -19.17 5.70
N PHE A 216 10.65 -18.81 6.89
CA PHE A 216 11.36 -19.71 7.81
C PHE A 216 11.08 -19.32 9.27
N LEU A 217 11.48 -20.18 10.18
CA LEU A 217 11.63 -19.84 11.60
C LEU A 217 13.11 -19.87 11.95
N ASP A 218 13.58 -18.86 12.69
CA ASP A 218 14.94 -18.85 13.21
C ASP A 218 15.10 -19.82 14.41
N ALA A 219 16.31 -19.92 14.95
CA ALA A 219 16.60 -20.82 16.10
C ALA A 219 15.82 -20.45 17.38
N ALA A 220 15.35 -19.21 17.48
CA ALA A 220 14.51 -18.73 18.59
C ALA A 220 12.99 -18.86 18.31
N GLY A 221 12.62 -19.35 17.13
CA GLY A 221 11.24 -19.50 16.69
C GLY A 221 10.60 -18.22 16.13
N ASN A 222 11.40 -17.19 15.82
CA ASN A 222 10.86 -16.00 15.15
C ASN A 222 10.66 -16.28 13.66
N ALA A 223 9.52 -15.81 13.14
CA ALA A 223 9.23 -15.88 11.73
C ALA A 223 10.10 -14.91 10.93
N GLY A 224 10.58 -15.36 9.77
CA GLY A 224 11.31 -14.57 8.82
C GLY A 224 11.02 -14.99 7.39
N THR A 225 11.55 -14.23 6.45
CA THR A 225 11.37 -14.48 5.02
C THR A 225 12.69 -14.35 4.27
N VAL A 226 12.79 -15.01 3.14
CA VAL A 226 13.91 -14.90 2.21
C VAL A 226 13.49 -14.05 1.03
N LEU A 227 14.10 -12.88 0.87
CA LEU A 227 13.83 -11.96 -0.24
C LEU A 227 14.09 -12.66 -1.59
N ASP A 228 13.17 -12.48 -2.51
CA ASP A 228 13.35 -12.88 -3.90
C ASP A 228 14.09 -11.77 -4.68
N PRO A 229 15.34 -11.98 -5.08
CA PRO A 229 16.12 -10.99 -5.82
C PRO A 229 15.67 -10.83 -7.27
N SER A 230 14.74 -11.66 -7.76
CA SER A 230 14.24 -11.59 -9.13
C SER A 230 13.62 -10.23 -9.43
N PRO A 231 13.91 -9.63 -10.58
CA PRO A 231 13.19 -8.42 -11.03
C PRO A 231 11.68 -8.60 -11.04
N ASP A 232 11.21 -9.80 -11.36
CA ASP A 232 9.78 -10.11 -11.53
C ASP A 232 9.13 -10.74 -10.29
N SER A 233 9.78 -10.66 -9.12
CA SER A 233 9.27 -11.25 -7.87
C SER A 233 7.84 -10.84 -7.51
N ILE A 234 7.42 -9.64 -7.90
CA ILE A 234 6.06 -9.10 -7.72
C ILE A 234 5.30 -9.14 -9.06
N SER A 235 5.85 -8.53 -10.11
CA SER A 235 5.17 -8.37 -11.40
C SER A 235 4.84 -9.69 -12.09
N GLY A 236 5.62 -10.75 -11.86
CA GLY A 236 5.35 -12.09 -12.41
C GLY A 236 4.01 -12.68 -11.94
N ARG A 237 3.66 -12.50 -10.66
CA ARG A 237 2.35 -12.91 -10.13
C ARG A 237 1.23 -12.09 -10.77
N MET A 238 1.41 -10.78 -10.84
CA MET A 238 0.42 -9.86 -11.40
C MET A 238 0.13 -10.13 -12.88
N LYS A 239 1.20 -10.41 -13.65
CA LYS A 239 1.08 -10.82 -15.04
C LYS A 239 0.26 -12.11 -15.17
N HIS A 240 0.53 -13.10 -14.33
CA HIS A 240 -0.19 -14.37 -14.36
C HIS A 240 -1.68 -14.20 -14.05
N SER A 241 -2.04 -13.48 -12.98
CA SER A 241 -3.44 -13.18 -12.64
C SER A 241 -4.15 -12.41 -13.77
N ARG A 242 -3.47 -11.45 -14.41
CA ARG A 242 -4.02 -10.76 -15.58
C ARG A 242 -4.27 -11.71 -16.75
N GLU A 243 -3.37 -12.65 -17.00
CA GLU A 243 -3.52 -13.67 -18.04
C GLU A 243 -4.72 -14.60 -17.74
N LEU A 244 -4.93 -15.01 -16.47
CA LEU A 244 -6.13 -15.76 -16.07
C LEU A 244 -7.40 -14.99 -16.40
N ILE A 245 -7.52 -13.73 -15.99
CA ILE A 245 -8.67 -12.86 -16.28
C ILE A 245 -8.91 -12.77 -17.80
N GLN A 246 -7.86 -12.56 -18.59
CA GLN A 246 -7.98 -12.44 -20.06
C GLN A 246 -8.50 -13.71 -20.73
N HIS A 247 -8.23 -14.89 -20.14
CA HIS A 247 -8.71 -16.17 -20.63
C HIS A 247 -10.01 -16.64 -19.97
N SER A 248 -10.50 -15.91 -18.95
CA SER A 248 -11.80 -16.17 -18.33
C SER A 248 -12.96 -15.73 -19.24
N GLY A 249 -14.15 -16.08 -18.90
CA GLY A 249 -15.35 -15.58 -19.60
C GLY A 249 -15.62 -14.07 -19.38
N ARG A 250 -14.78 -13.35 -18.60
CA ARG A 250 -14.94 -11.93 -18.24
C ARG A 250 -13.62 -11.14 -18.32
N PRO A 251 -13.04 -10.99 -19.53
CA PRO A 251 -11.67 -10.46 -19.72
C PRO A 251 -11.49 -9.00 -19.29
N ASN A 252 -12.55 -8.26 -19.04
CA ASN A 252 -12.52 -6.84 -18.68
C ASN A 252 -12.64 -6.57 -17.17
N MET A 253 -12.58 -7.60 -16.32
CA MET A 253 -12.56 -7.38 -14.88
C MET A 253 -11.31 -6.62 -14.45
N GLU A 254 -11.48 -5.70 -13.49
CA GLU A 254 -10.34 -5.04 -12.85
C GLU A 254 -9.52 -6.08 -12.07
N LEU A 255 -8.20 -5.83 -11.95
CA LEU A 255 -7.28 -6.63 -11.15
C LEU A 255 -6.64 -5.76 -10.08
N HIS A 256 -6.88 -6.09 -8.82
CA HIS A 256 -6.33 -5.40 -7.67
C HIS A 256 -5.43 -6.32 -6.85
N PHE A 257 -4.19 -5.90 -6.63
CA PHE A 257 -3.35 -6.53 -5.62
C PHE A 257 -3.57 -5.78 -4.31
N THR A 258 -4.45 -6.34 -3.48
CA THR A 258 -4.98 -5.68 -2.28
C THR A 258 -4.03 -5.75 -1.09
N GLU A 259 -2.96 -6.53 -1.20
CA GLU A 259 -1.76 -6.45 -0.37
C GLU A 259 -0.51 -6.72 -1.20
N TRP A 260 0.53 -5.92 -0.95
CA TRP A 260 1.87 -6.21 -1.45
C TRP A 260 2.93 -5.49 -0.61
N SER A 261 4.11 -6.08 -0.52
CA SER A 261 5.30 -5.52 0.14
C SER A 261 6.52 -6.37 -0.23
N SER A 262 7.69 -5.99 0.27
CA SER A 262 8.92 -6.79 0.14
C SER A 262 8.85 -8.10 0.93
N SER A 263 8.16 -8.13 2.07
CA SER A 263 8.00 -9.29 2.95
C SER A 263 6.61 -9.30 3.59
N TYR A 264 6.05 -10.47 3.87
CA TYR A 264 4.79 -10.63 4.60
C TYR A 264 4.98 -10.72 6.12
N THR A 265 6.20 -10.58 6.62
CA THR A 265 6.47 -10.67 8.06
C THR A 265 6.44 -9.30 8.70
N PRO A 266 5.55 -9.04 9.71
CA PRO A 266 5.37 -7.71 10.32
C PRO A 266 6.52 -7.30 11.26
N THR A 267 7.63 -8.03 11.23
CA THR A 267 8.85 -7.79 12.01
C THR A 267 10.12 -7.97 11.17
N ASP A 268 10.00 -7.82 9.87
CA ASP A 268 11.14 -7.91 8.97
C ASP A 268 11.77 -6.53 8.79
N TYR A 269 12.95 -6.34 9.36
CA TYR A 269 13.68 -5.06 9.34
C TYR A 269 14.05 -4.57 7.93
N LEU A 270 13.82 -5.38 6.91
CA LEU A 270 13.85 -4.97 5.51
C LEU A 270 12.96 -3.74 5.26
N HIS A 271 11.76 -3.71 5.86
CA HIS A 271 10.81 -2.61 5.72
C HIS A 271 11.29 -1.27 6.31
N ASP A 272 12.26 -1.29 7.24
CA ASP A 272 12.80 -0.07 7.84
C ASP A 272 14.00 0.48 7.05
N GLN A 273 14.59 -0.32 6.16
CA GLN A 273 15.81 0.00 5.44
C GLN A 273 15.57 0.96 4.26
N TYR A 274 16.58 1.77 3.92
CA TYR A 274 16.51 2.74 2.82
C TYR A 274 16.28 2.10 1.43
N HIS A 275 16.74 0.88 1.21
CA HIS A 275 16.54 0.18 -0.05
C HIS A 275 15.08 -0.22 -0.32
N GLU A 276 14.19 -0.18 0.67
CA GLU A 276 12.77 -0.39 0.47
C GLU A 276 12.17 0.65 -0.50
N ALA A 277 12.72 1.89 -0.51
CA ALA A 277 12.26 2.92 -1.44
C ALA A 277 12.52 2.54 -2.91
N SER A 278 13.73 2.08 -3.23
CA SER A 278 14.07 1.65 -4.59
C SER A 278 13.35 0.35 -4.99
N PHE A 279 13.16 -0.58 -4.04
CA PHE A 279 12.33 -1.77 -4.24
C PHE A 279 10.91 -1.38 -4.68
N ILE A 280 10.25 -0.51 -3.93
CA ILE A 280 8.88 -0.04 -4.24
C ILE A 280 8.81 0.51 -5.66
N LEU A 281 9.73 1.41 -6.04
CA LEU A 281 9.73 2.05 -7.35
C LEU A 281 9.95 1.04 -8.49
N ASP A 282 10.91 0.13 -8.35
CA ASP A 282 11.20 -0.90 -9.34
C ASP A 282 9.98 -1.84 -9.53
N LYS A 283 9.39 -2.32 -8.42
CA LYS A 283 8.26 -3.25 -8.50
C LYS A 283 6.99 -2.59 -9.03
N ILE A 284 6.69 -1.37 -8.63
CA ILE A 284 5.55 -0.63 -9.19
C ILE A 284 5.72 -0.39 -10.70
N LYS A 285 6.89 0.07 -11.14
CA LYS A 285 7.15 0.34 -12.57
C LYS A 285 6.90 -0.89 -13.44
N ARG A 286 7.34 -2.08 -12.96
CA ARG A 286 7.14 -3.36 -13.65
C ARG A 286 5.70 -3.87 -13.60
N ALA A 287 4.96 -3.54 -12.53
CA ALA A 287 3.60 -4.01 -12.31
C ALA A 287 2.53 -3.23 -13.07
N VAL A 288 2.78 -1.93 -13.35
CA VAL A 288 1.82 -1.01 -14.01
C VAL A 288 1.08 -1.61 -15.21
N PRO A 289 1.72 -2.39 -16.11
CA PRO A 289 1.02 -2.93 -17.28
C PRO A 289 -0.04 -3.99 -16.98
N TYR A 290 -0.03 -4.55 -15.77
CA TYR A 290 -0.82 -5.75 -15.45
C TYR A 290 -2.00 -5.49 -14.52
N VAL A 291 -1.94 -4.45 -13.69
CA VAL A 291 -2.89 -4.24 -12.59
C VAL A 291 -3.59 -2.88 -12.66
N ASP A 292 -4.78 -2.82 -12.08
CA ASP A 292 -5.55 -1.59 -11.91
C ASP A 292 -5.18 -0.88 -10.60
N SER A 293 -4.74 -1.61 -9.58
CA SER A 293 -4.14 -1.05 -8.36
C SER A 293 -3.25 -2.03 -7.61
N MET A 294 -2.36 -1.47 -6.78
CA MET A 294 -1.51 -2.17 -5.82
C MET A 294 -1.66 -1.46 -4.46
N SER A 295 -2.11 -2.18 -3.44
CA SER A 295 -2.25 -1.68 -2.08
C SER A 295 -1.01 -2.05 -1.26
N TYR A 296 -0.13 -1.08 -1.02
CA TYR A 296 1.03 -1.31 -0.16
C TYR A 296 0.57 -1.63 1.27
N TRP A 297 1.09 -2.70 1.81
CA TRP A 297 0.80 -3.17 3.15
C TRP A 297 1.93 -2.77 4.08
N THR A 298 1.81 -1.65 4.88
CA THR A 298 0.70 -0.73 5.16
C THR A 298 1.17 0.74 5.19
N PHE A 299 0.30 1.74 5.50
CA PHE A 299 0.74 3.12 5.62
C PHE A 299 1.37 3.45 7.00
N THR A 300 1.09 2.65 8.03
CA THR A 300 1.50 2.91 9.41
C THR A 300 1.94 1.64 10.14
N ASP A 301 2.89 1.77 11.07
CA ASP A 301 3.27 0.73 12.03
C ASP A 301 2.35 0.69 13.27
N ILE A 302 1.31 1.51 13.33
CA ILE A 302 0.18 1.27 14.23
C ILE A 302 -0.56 0.06 13.65
N PHE A 303 -0.09 -1.12 14.05
CA PHE A 303 -0.41 -2.39 13.41
C PHE A 303 -0.23 -3.53 14.42
N GLU A 304 -1.32 -4.15 14.85
CA GLU A 304 -1.34 -5.01 16.02
C GLU A 304 -1.73 -6.47 15.72
N GLU A 305 -1.45 -7.00 14.55
CA GLU A 305 -1.74 -8.41 14.24
C GLU A 305 -1.07 -9.39 15.21
N ASN A 306 0.18 -9.08 15.61
CA ASN A 306 0.93 -9.81 16.61
C ASN A 306 1.01 -9.06 17.96
N GLY A 307 0.05 -8.18 18.23
CA GLY A 307 0.01 -7.32 19.40
C GLY A 307 0.89 -6.07 19.32
N PRO A 308 0.85 -5.21 20.34
CA PRO A 308 1.64 -3.99 20.42
C PRO A 308 3.14 -4.24 20.34
N ARG A 309 3.88 -3.29 19.74
CA ARG A 309 5.33 -3.38 19.56
C ARG A 309 6.08 -2.65 20.67
N PHE A 310 7.36 -3.02 20.86
CA PHE A 310 8.18 -2.57 21.99
C PHE A 310 9.29 -1.60 21.59
N THR A 311 9.53 -1.38 20.30
CA THR A 311 10.58 -0.50 19.77
C THR A 311 10.05 0.38 18.68
N PRO A 312 10.59 1.60 18.50
CA PRO A 312 10.15 2.54 17.47
C PRO A 312 10.28 1.97 16.04
N PHE A 313 11.38 1.24 15.81
CA PHE A 313 11.61 0.49 14.58
C PHE A 313 11.68 -1.00 14.93
N HIS A 314 10.88 -1.79 14.27
CA HIS A 314 10.73 -3.22 14.54
C HIS A 314 10.52 -4.05 13.27
N GLY A 315 10.76 -3.44 12.10
CA GLY A 315 10.51 -4.08 10.81
C GLY A 315 9.04 -4.12 10.43
N GLY A 316 8.24 -3.19 10.95
CA GLY A 316 6.81 -3.05 10.60
C GLY A 316 6.61 -2.64 9.15
N PHE A 317 5.46 -2.94 8.59
CA PHE A 317 5.12 -2.67 7.20
C PHE A 317 4.96 -1.18 6.85
N GLY A 318 4.73 -0.32 7.86
CA GLY A 318 4.29 1.05 7.70
C GLY A 318 5.20 1.93 6.84
N LEU A 319 4.63 2.82 6.08
CA LEU A 319 5.33 3.96 5.50
C LEU A 319 5.82 4.91 6.61
N MET A 320 5.08 4.96 7.72
CA MET A 320 5.44 5.68 8.94
C MET A 320 5.56 4.69 10.09
N ASN A 321 6.52 4.92 11.00
CA ASN A 321 6.66 4.09 12.19
C ASN A 321 5.63 4.45 13.28
N LEU A 322 5.67 3.75 14.44
CA LEU A 322 4.76 3.99 15.57
C LEU A 322 4.74 5.45 16.06
N GLU A 323 5.90 6.12 16.02
CA GLU A 323 6.08 7.49 16.47
C GLU A 323 5.75 8.54 15.39
N GLY A 324 5.23 8.12 14.24
CA GLY A 324 4.95 8.99 13.11
C GLY A 324 6.18 9.45 12.33
N ILE A 325 7.32 8.78 12.50
CA ILE A 325 8.53 9.05 11.73
C ILE A 325 8.37 8.46 10.32
N ARG A 326 8.64 9.27 9.30
CA ARG A 326 8.61 8.82 7.90
C ARG A 326 9.77 7.89 7.61
N LYS A 327 9.47 6.72 7.05
CA LYS A 327 10.48 5.76 6.57
C LYS A 327 10.89 6.08 5.12
N PRO A 328 11.97 5.49 4.59
CA PRO A 328 12.34 5.65 3.17
C PRO A 328 11.23 5.29 2.19
N SER A 329 10.45 4.24 2.48
CA SER A 329 9.25 3.84 1.73
C SER A 329 8.20 4.96 1.60
N TYR A 330 8.02 5.80 2.62
CA TYR A 330 7.14 6.97 2.58
C TYR A 330 7.52 7.93 1.45
N PHE A 331 8.81 8.20 1.32
CA PHE A 331 9.30 9.14 0.32
C PHE A 331 9.22 8.59 -1.10
N ALA A 332 9.33 7.27 -1.30
CA ALA A 332 9.05 6.64 -2.59
C ALA A 332 7.62 6.96 -3.06
N TYR A 333 6.62 6.78 -2.19
CA TYR A 333 5.24 7.14 -2.50
C TYR A 333 5.02 8.65 -2.63
N ARG A 334 5.68 9.46 -1.81
CA ARG A 334 5.62 10.91 -1.94
C ARG A 334 6.16 11.38 -3.29
N PHE A 335 7.25 10.78 -3.78
CA PHE A 335 7.81 11.11 -5.08
C PHE A 335 6.90 10.66 -6.23
N LEU A 336 6.29 9.49 -6.12
CA LEU A 336 5.26 9.04 -7.07
C LEU A 336 4.07 10.02 -7.13
N GLY A 337 3.68 10.58 -5.99
CA GLY A 337 2.61 11.58 -5.90
C GLY A 337 2.94 12.93 -6.55
N GLN A 338 4.23 13.20 -6.80
CA GLN A 338 4.69 14.43 -7.46
C GLN A 338 4.84 14.28 -8.97
N LEU A 339 4.68 13.08 -9.53
CA LEU A 339 4.77 12.86 -10.97
C LEU A 339 3.63 13.56 -11.71
N GLY A 340 3.93 14.06 -12.89
CA GLY A 340 2.95 14.63 -13.82
C GLY A 340 2.06 13.56 -14.47
N THR A 341 1.12 14.00 -15.28
CA THR A 341 0.12 13.14 -15.93
C THR A 341 0.52 12.66 -17.31
N GLU A 342 1.54 13.25 -17.93
CA GLU A 342 2.04 12.88 -19.25
C GLU A 342 3.38 12.13 -19.10
N ASP A 343 3.43 10.87 -19.49
CA ASP A 343 4.66 10.08 -19.50
C ASP A 343 5.59 10.53 -20.62
N ILE A 344 6.87 10.72 -20.28
CA ILE A 344 7.95 10.96 -21.25
C ILE A 344 8.76 9.67 -21.39
N ALA A 345 8.93 9.21 -22.63
CA ALA A 345 9.69 8.00 -22.92
C ALA A 345 11.13 8.09 -22.41
N SER A 346 11.61 7.01 -21.81
CA SER A 346 12.99 6.83 -21.37
C SER A 346 13.47 5.43 -21.77
N ASP A 347 14.73 5.34 -22.17
CA ASP A 347 15.39 4.07 -22.48
C ASP A 347 15.86 3.32 -21.21
N ASP A 348 15.79 3.97 -20.05
CA ASP A 348 16.18 3.40 -18.76
C ASP A 348 14.97 2.83 -18.01
N SER A 349 15.02 1.55 -17.68
CA SER A 349 13.97 0.84 -16.93
C SER A 349 13.87 1.30 -15.46
N GLN A 350 14.91 1.91 -14.92
CA GLN A 350 14.97 2.43 -13.54
C GLN A 350 14.75 3.96 -13.50
N SER A 351 13.88 4.43 -14.37
CA SER A 351 13.47 5.83 -14.44
C SER A 351 11.97 5.95 -14.71
N TRP A 352 11.40 7.07 -14.26
CA TRP A 352 10.04 7.49 -14.59
C TRP A 352 10.03 9.00 -14.80
N ILE A 353 9.87 9.43 -16.04
CA ILE A 353 9.92 10.82 -16.40
C ILE A 353 8.54 11.27 -16.86
N THR A 354 8.07 12.39 -16.31
CA THR A 354 6.73 12.89 -16.58
C THR A 354 6.73 14.39 -16.81
N ARG A 355 5.64 14.90 -17.42
CA ARG A 355 5.34 16.31 -17.57
C ARG A 355 4.01 16.64 -16.92
N SER A 356 3.98 17.75 -16.19
CA SER A 356 2.76 18.34 -15.66
C SER A 356 2.16 19.37 -16.64
N SER A 357 0.88 19.71 -16.44
CA SER A 357 0.15 20.66 -17.30
C SER A 357 0.72 22.08 -17.28
N ASP A 358 1.45 22.46 -16.24
CA ASP A 358 2.17 23.74 -16.13
C ASP A 358 3.53 23.74 -16.85
N GLY A 359 3.89 22.63 -17.50
CA GLY A 359 5.15 22.45 -18.22
C GLY A 359 6.32 22.01 -17.32
N SER A 360 6.10 21.79 -16.04
CA SER A 360 7.11 21.21 -15.15
C SER A 360 7.42 19.77 -15.54
N ILE A 361 8.71 19.40 -15.42
CA ILE A 361 9.20 18.02 -15.69
C ILE A 361 9.61 17.40 -14.36
N GLN A 362 9.21 16.16 -14.15
CA GLN A 362 9.62 15.35 -13.02
C GLN A 362 10.40 14.13 -13.55
N ALA A 363 11.66 14.00 -13.16
CA ALA A 363 12.47 12.84 -13.46
C ALA A 363 12.73 12.07 -12.15
N LEU A 364 12.00 10.97 -11.96
CA LEU A 364 12.19 10.02 -10.85
C LEU A 364 13.14 8.93 -11.34
N LEU A 365 14.29 8.80 -10.68
CA LEU A 365 15.42 7.97 -11.08
C LEU A 365 15.85 7.13 -9.87
N TRP A 366 16.17 5.87 -10.07
CA TRP A 366 16.62 5.03 -8.95
C TRP A 366 17.64 3.99 -9.39
N ASP A 367 18.41 3.50 -8.45
CA ASP A 367 19.11 2.25 -8.56
C ASP A 367 18.40 1.21 -7.68
N TYR A 368 18.03 0.08 -8.24
CA TYR A 368 17.58 -1.04 -7.44
C TYR A 368 18.60 -2.16 -7.49
N THR A 369 19.28 -2.36 -6.36
CA THR A 369 20.21 -3.46 -6.13
C THR A 369 19.70 -4.27 -4.94
N PRO A 370 19.22 -5.50 -5.15
CA PRO A 370 18.75 -6.34 -4.05
C PRO A 370 19.86 -6.56 -3.00
N ILE A 371 19.55 -6.28 -1.74
CA ILE A 371 20.43 -6.59 -0.60
C ILE A 371 19.93 -7.90 -0.01
N VAL A 372 20.66 -8.97 -0.29
CA VAL A 372 20.31 -10.34 0.14
C VAL A 372 21.40 -10.85 1.09
N PRO A 373 21.05 -11.54 2.18
CA PRO A 373 22.04 -12.21 3.03
C PRO A 373 22.99 -13.09 2.23
N PRO A 374 24.28 -13.17 2.55
CA PRO A 374 25.29 -13.91 1.79
C PRO A 374 25.15 -15.43 1.85
N ALA A 375 24.34 -15.95 2.77
CA ALA A 375 23.98 -17.35 2.91
C ALA A 375 22.51 -17.46 3.25
N PRO A 376 21.86 -18.64 3.16
CA PRO A 376 20.50 -18.81 3.64
C PRO A 376 20.47 -18.62 5.16
N GLU A 377 20.47 -17.34 5.58
CA GLU A 377 20.32 -16.98 6.98
C GLU A 377 18.91 -17.32 7.43
N THR A 378 18.83 -17.96 8.57
CA THR A 378 17.60 -18.25 9.31
C THR A 378 17.45 -17.29 10.50
N ASP A 379 18.13 -16.13 10.44
CA ASP A 379 18.16 -15.11 11.47
C ASP A 379 17.80 -13.75 10.87
N GLN A 380 16.84 -13.06 11.43
CA GLN A 380 16.42 -11.69 11.05
C GLN A 380 17.49 -10.62 11.40
N SER A 381 18.60 -11.01 12.01
CA SER A 381 19.66 -10.10 12.45
C SER A 381 20.36 -9.36 11.29
N PHE A 382 20.31 -9.93 10.07
CA PHE A 382 20.95 -9.32 8.89
C PHE A 382 20.44 -7.89 8.65
N TYR A 383 19.11 -7.72 8.51
CA TYR A 383 18.52 -6.41 8.23
C TYR A 383 18.38 -5.51 9.48
N LYS A 384 18.64 -6.04 10.68
CA LYS A 384 18.77 -5.23 11.90
C LYS A 384 20.05 -4.39 11.91
N LYS A 385 21.05 -4.78 11.12
CA LYS A 385 22.36 -4.11 11.05
C LYS A 385 22.32 -3.02 9.99
N GLU A 386 23.20 -2.06 10.16
CA GLU A 386 23.47 -1.05 9.15
C GLU A 386 23.93 -1.68 7.84
N GLN A 387 23.38 -1.19 6.72
CA GLN A 387 23.63 -1.67 5.37
C GLN A 387 24.26 -0.52 4.53
N PRO A 388 25.59 -0.26 4.62
CA PRO A 388 26.22 0.86 3.93
C PRO A 388 26.08 0.74 2.40
N ALA A 389 25.73 1.84 1.75
CA ALA A 389 25.65 1.89 0.30
C ALA A 389 27.04 1.85 -0.36
N THR A 390 27.13 1.18 -1.49
CA THR A 390 28.34 1.09 -2.32
C THR A 390 28.26 2.09 -3.48
N VAL A 391 29.37 2.80 -3.76
CA VAL A 391 29.47 3.72 -4.89
C VAL A 391 29.39 2.95 -6.20
N LYS A 392 28.51 3.38 -7.10
CA LYS A 392 28.32 2.83 -8.46
C LYS A 392 28.84 3.75 -9.56
N GLY A 393 29.07 5.03 -9.24
CA GLY A 393 29.58 5.99 -10.21
C GLY A 393 28.71 7.24 -10.35
N THR A 394 28.34 7.59 -11.57
CA THR A 394 27.55 8.79 -11.89
C THR A 394 26.36 8.42 -12.74
N LEU A 395 25.16 8.82 -12.31
CA LEU A 395 23.94 8.79 -13.10
C LEU A 395 23.88 10.06 -13.96
N GLN A 396 23.62 9.91 -15.25
CA GLN A 396 23.56 11.03 -16.18
C GLN A 396 22.13 11.25 -16.65
N LEU A 397 21.45 12.27 -16.10
CA LEU A 397 20.15 12.71 -16.60
C LEU A 397 20.36 13.62 -17.81
N ARG A 398 19.75 13.26 -18.93
CA ARG A 398 19.74 14.05 -20.18
C ARG A 398 18.29 14.17 -20.64
N LEU A 399 17.82 15.41 -20.84
CA LEU A 399 16.49 15.71 -21.35
C LEU A 399 16.64 16.56 -22.59
N ASP A 400 15.97 16.16 -23.65
CA ASP A 400 15.90 16.88 -24.93
C ASP A 400 14.50 17.43 -25.20
N HIS A 401 14.38 18.35 -26.14
CA HIS A 401 13.10 18.95 -26.56
C HIS A 401 12.34 19.72 -25.47
N LEU A 402 13.06 20.24 -24.47
CA LEU A 402 12.49 21.17 -23.52
C LEU A 402 12.25 22.56 -24.19
N ARG A 403 11.36 23.35 -23.62
CA ARG A 403 11.22 24.74 -23.99
C ARG A 403 12.44 25.53 -23.49
N ASP A 404 13.07 26.35 -24.36
CA ASP A 404 14.14 27.25 -23.93
C ASP A 404 13.62 28.25 -22.88
N GLY A 405 14.44 28.57 -21.90
CA GLY A 405 14.06 29.48 -20.82
C GLY A 405 14.71 29.15 -19.48
N ASN A 406 14.30 29.89 -18.47
CA ASN A 406 14.77 29.69 -17.12
C ASN A 406 13.90 28.64 -16.39
N TYR A 407 14.56 27.76 -15.66
CA TYR A 407 13.93 26.76 -14.81
C TYR A 407 14.51 26.83 -13.39
N GLN A 408 13.65 26.57 -12.42
CA GLN A 408 14.08 26.16 -11.10
C GLN A 408 14.25 24.65 -11.11
N VAL A 409 15.44 24.17 -10.78
CA VAL A 409 15.74 22.74 -10.66
C VAL A 409 15.82 22.39 -9.19
N THR A 410 14.96 21.50 -8.73
CA THR A 410 14.91 21.03 -7.34
C THR A 410 15.22 19.54 -7.31
N ILE A 411 16.15 19.11 -6.47
CA ILE A 411 16.59 17.72 -6.36
C ILE A 411 16.29 17.21 -4.98
N TYR A 412 15.56 16.10 -4.90
CA TYR A 412 15.29 15.33 -3.69
C TYR A 412 16.00 13.98 -3.77
N THR A 413 16.42 13.45 -2.63
CA THR A 413 17.18 12.20 -2.56
C THR A 413 16.68 11.30 -1.44
N ILE A 414 16.62 10.00 -1.71
CA ILE A 414 16.49 8.93 -0.72
C ILE A 414 17.69 8.00 -0.91
N GLY A 415 18.25 7.48 0.19
CA GLY A 415 19.37 6.56 0.12
C GLY A 415 20.04 6.44 1.48
N TYR A 416 21.12 5.70 1.57
CA TYR A 416 21.88 5.54 2.79
C TYR A 416 22.25 6.90 3.43
N GLY A 417 21.71 7.14 4.64
CA GLY A 417 21.87 8.40 5.39
C GLY A 417 21.12 9.61 4.78
N LYS A 418 20.21 9.41 3.81
CA LYS A 418 19.39 10.46 3.17
C LYS A 418 17.92 10.10 3.26
N ASN A 419 17.15 10.86 4.05
CA ASN A 419 15.78 10.50 4.40
C ASN A 419 15.68 9.06 4.93
N ASP A 420 16.67 8.67 5.72
CA ASP A 420 16.92 7.33 6.23
C ASP A 420 16.96 7.38 7.77
N ALA A 421 15.77 7.40 8.36
CA ALA A 421 15.62 7.49 9.81
C ALA A 421 16.12 6.23 10.53
N TYR A 422 16.06 5.05 9.87
CA TYR A 422 16.52 3.82 10.50
C TYR A 422 18.03 3.79 10.72
N THR A 423 18.82 4.17 9.72
CA THR A 423 20.29 4.30 9.92
C THR A 423 20.63 5.31 11.02
N ALA A 424 19.91 6.45 11.06
CA ALA A 424 20.10 7.41 12.15
C ALA A 424 19.72 6.84 13.53
N TYR A 425 18.67 6.03 13.61
CA TYR A 425 18.27 5.32 14.82
C TYR A 425 19.33 4.30 15.27
N LEU A 426 19.93 3.55 14.33
CA LEU A 426 21.04 2.65 14.64
C LEU A 426 22.25 3.40 15.22
N HIS A 427 22.58 4.57 14.66
CA HIS A 427 23.67 5.43 15.17
C HIS A 427 23.38 6.00 16.57
N MET A 428 22.12 6.03 17.01
CA MET A 428 21.76 6.38 18.40
C MET A 428 21.88 5.18 19.37
N GLY A 429 22.32 4.01 18.89
CA GLY A 429 22.40 2.77 19.67
C GLY A 429 21.10 1.98 19.72
N ALA A 430 20.16 2.23 18.81
CA ALA A 430 18.88 1.54 18.68
C ALA A 430 18.10 1.41 20.00
N PRO A 431 17.81 2.51 20.72
CA PRO A 431 17.15 2.47 22.01
C PRO A 431 15.73 1.89 21.89
N SER A 432 15.33 1.04 22.85
CA SER A 432 13.97 0.48 22.89
C SER A 432 12.89 1.54 23.05
N GLN A 433 13.24 2.67 23.68
CA GLN A 433 12.38 3.84 23.79
C GLN A 433 13.20 5.09 23.49
N ILE A 434 12.60 6.01 22.75
CA ILE A 434 13.26 7.26 22.36
C ILE A 434 12.79 8.42 23.23
N THR A 435 13.72 9.31 23.54
CA THR A 435 13.42 10.59 24.18
C THR A 435 12.80 11.54 23.15
N ARG A 436 12.14 12.61 23.63
CA ARG A 436 11.63 13.67 22.77
C ARG A 436 12.70 14.29 21.87
N ALA A 437 13.91 14.52 22.38
CA ALA A 437 15.02 15.05 21.61
C ALA A 437 15.49 14.08 20.51
N GLN A 438 15.49 12.76 20.78
CA GLN A 438 15.79 11.75 19.78
C GLN A 438 14.69 11.68 18.69
N LEU A 439 13.42 11.77 19.09
CA LEU A 439 12.31 11.85 18.15
C LEU A 439 12.41 13.09 17.23
N GLU A 440 12.71 14.26 17.80
CA GLU A 440 12.93 15.50 17.04
C GLU A 440 14.09 15.36 16.05
N ASN A 441 15.19 14.68 16.45
CA ASN A 441 16.32 14.43 15.58
C ASN A 441 15.97 13.46 14.43
N LEU A 442 15.28 12.34 14.72
CA LEU A 442 14.84 11.39 13.69
C LEU A 442 13.87 12.04 12.69
N ASN A 443 12.95 12.87 13.17
CA ASN A 443 12.08 13.66 12.30
C ASN A 443 12.87 14.68 11.46
N ALA A 444 13.96 15.24 11.99
CA ALA A 444 14.81 16.18 11.26
C ALA A 444 15.54 15.52 10.07
N VAL A 445 16.02 14.29 10.24
CA VAL A 445 16.72 13.55 9.16
C VAL A 445 15.78 12.95 8.14
N SER A 446 14.47 12.88 8.42
CA SER A 446 13.40 12.34 7.55
C SER A 446 12.34 13.38 7.20
N LYS A 447 12.74 14.62 6.93
CA LYS A 447 11.82 15.70 6.52
C LYS A 447 11.40 15.65 5.06
N GLY A 448 12.24 15.03 4.21
CA GLY A 448 12.03 15.07 2.75
C GLY A 448 12.26 16.46 2.15
N GLU A 449 13.14 17.27 2.76
CA GLU A 449 13.58 18.53 2.20
C GLU A 449 14.41 18.31 0.94
N PRO A 450 14.42 19.25 -0.02
CA PRO A 450 15.28 19.14 -1.19
C PRO A 450 16.77 19.15 -0.78
N GLU A 451 17.55 18.33 -1.43
CA GLU A 451 19.01 18.34 -1.29
C GLU A 451 19.60 19.61 -1.91
N SER A 452 19.03 20.06 -3.04
CA SER A 452 19.44 21.32 -3.68
C SER A 452 18.27 21.95 -4.45
N THR A 453 18.36 23.27 -4.56
CA THR A 453 17.49 24.07 -5.45
C THR A 453 18.35 25.11 -6.14
N GLU A 454 18.33 25.14 -7.46
CA GLU A 454 19.14 26.05 -8.28
C GLU A 454 18.36 26.58 -9.49
N ARG A 455 18.86 27.66 -10.08
CA ARG A 455 18.36 28.18 -11.37
C ARG A 455 19.18 27.56 -12.49
N TYR A 456 18.51 27.15 -13.55
CA TYR A 456 19.12 26.56 -14.74
C TYR A 456 18.52 27.19 -15.99
N GLN A 457 19.39 27.58 -16.93
CA GLN A 457 18.97 28.08 -18.25
C GLN A 457 18.99 26.94 -19.24
N VAL A 458 17.81 26.56 -19.75
CA VAL A 458 17.68 25.62 -20.86
C VAL A 458 17.93 26.40 -22.17
N ASN A 459 18.87 25.91 -22.97
CA ASN A 459 19.18 26.43 -24.29
C ASN A 459 19.17 25.28 -25.30
N HIS A 460 18.63 25.54 -26.48
CA HIS A 460 18.49 24.56 -27.56
C HIS A 460 17.70 23.31 -27.11
N GLY A 461 16.75 23.49 -26.19
CA GLY A 461 15.89 22.44 -25.71
C GLY A 461 16.58 21.37 -24.86
N LYS A 462 17.79 21.64 -24.33
CA LYS A 462 18.60 20.61 -23.63
C LYS A 462 18.81 20.94 -22.17
N PHE A 463 18.63 19.91 -21.37
CA PHE A 463 19.02 19.89 -19.95
C PHE A 463 19.94 18.70 -19.69
N SER A 464 20.94 18.89 -18.86
CA SER A 464 21.81 17.81 -18.42
C SER A 464 22.22 17.96 -16.96
N ARG A 465 22.21 16.84 -16.22
CA ARG A 465 22.65 16.78 -14.83
C ARG A 465 23.37 15.47 -14.56
N ASP A 466 24.52 15.56 -13.96
CA ASP A 466 25.26 14.41 -13.42
C ASP A 466 25.00 14.32 -11.91
N LEU A 467 24.60 13.14 -11.43
CA LEU A 467 24.29 12.84 -10.04
C LEU A 467 25.19 11.72 -9.54
N PRO A 468 25.80 11.82 -8.35
CA PRO A 468 26.52 10.69 -7.76
C PRO A 468 25.53 9.53 -7.56
N LEU A 469 25.96 8.30 -7.83
CA LEU A 469 25.10 7.12 -7.70
C LEU A 469 25.73 6.10 -6.77
N ARG A 470 24.97 5.68 -5.77
CA ARG A 470 25.27 4.57 -4.88
C ARG A 470 24.16 3.52 -5.00
N THR A 471 24.41 2.34 -4.48
CA THR A 471 23.38 1.28 -4.42
C THR A 471 22.13 1.79 -3.69
N ASN A 472 20.97 1.58 -4.35
CA ASN A 472 19.65 1.94 -3.86
C ASN A 472 19.40 3.44 -3.60
N ASP A 473 20.20 4.33 -4.22
CA ASP A 473 19.88 5.76 -4.26
C ASP A 473 18.66 6.01 -5.16
N VAL A 474 17.82 6.95 -4.73
CA VAL A 474 16.66 7.44 -5.47
C VAL A 474 16.75 8.96 -5.57
N TYR A 475 16.54 9.48 -6.77
CA TYR A 475 16.49 10.92 -7.04
C TYR A 475 15.14 11.30 -7.66
N LEU A 476 14.56 12.38 -7.16
CA LEU A 476 13.50 13.10 -7.87
C LEU A 476 14.06 14.47 -8.28
N VAL A 477 14.20 14.69 -9.59
CA VAL A 477 14.64 15.97 -10.17
C VAL A 477 13.43 16.65 -10.77
N VAL A 478 13.07 17.81 -10.23
CA VAL A 478 11.92 18.60 -10.69
C VAL A 478 12.43 19.86 -11.39
N LEU A 479 12.07 20.04 -12.65
CA LEU A 479 12.32 21.24 -13.43
C LEU A 479 11.01 22.05 -13.54
N THR A 480 10.93 23.17 -12.85
CA THR A 480 9.76 24.06 -12.90
C THR A 480 10.09 25.29 -13.75
N PRO A 481 9.35 25.59 -14.84
CA PRO A 481 9.54 26.81 -15.60
C PRO A 481 9.39 28.02 -14.68
N SER A 482 10.37 28.94 -14.72
CA SER A 482 10.28 30.21 -14.01
C SER A 482 9.95 31.34 -14.98
N GLU A 483 8.88 32.08 -14.70
CA GLU A 483 8.60 33.30 -15.47
C GLU A 483 9.76 34.28 -15.30
N VAL A 484 10.21 34.84 -16.42
CA VAL A 484 11.19 35.92 -16.41
C VAL A 484 10.50 37.15 -15.81
N PHE A 485 10.82 37.51 -14.59
CA PHE A 485 10.65 38.90 -14.19
C PHE A 485 11.67 39.71 -15.00
N ASP A 486 11.19 40.26 -16.12
CA ASP A 486 11.94 41.23 -16.92
C ASP A 486 12.14 42.48 -16.05
N ALA A 487 13.24 42.49 -15.31
CA ALA A 487 13.68 43.66 -14.55
C ALA A 487 14.33 44.67 -15.52
N THR A 488 13.60 45.05 -16.56
CA THR A 488 13.92 46.26 -17.29
C THR A 488 13.30 47.44 -16.51
N PRO A 489 14.10 48.33 -15.92
CA PRO A 489 13.55 49.52 -15.31
C PRO A 489 12.91 50.36 -16.42
N LYS A 490 11.59 50.57 -16.37
CA LYS A 490 10.92 51.57 -17.18
C LYS A 490 11.64 52.90 -16.96
N LYS A 491 12.43 53.36 -17.98
CA LYS A 491 12.94 54.72 -17.99
C LYS A 491 11.74 55.66 -17.89
N ALA A 492 11.66 56.39 -16.79
CA ALA A 492 10.74 57.45 -16.62
C ALA A 492 11.03 58.50 -17.72
N SER A 493 10.12 58.62 -18.68
CA SER A 493 10.12 59.75 -19.60
C SER A 493 9.73 61.00 -18.82
N ARG A 494 10.62 61.95 -18.84
CA ARG A 494 10.39 63.35 -18.41
C ARG A 494 9.36 64.05 -19.29
#